data_e0437fd864c643dc2098e1c4e8e4ea89
#
_entry.id   e0437fd864c643dc2098e1c4e8e4ea89
#
_cell.length_a   1.000
_cell.length_b   1.000
_cell.length_c   1.000
_cell.angle_alpha   90.00
_cell.angle_beta   90.00
_cell.angle_gamma   90.00
#
_symmetry.space_group_name_H-M   'P 1'
#
loop_
_entity.id
_entity.type
_entity.pdbx_description
1 polymer ?
#
loop_
_entity_poly.entity_id
_entity_poly.type
_entity_poly.pdbx_seq_one_letter_code
_entity_poly.pdbx_strand_id
1 'polypeptide(L)'
;MNKVILVDDHFIVRQGLRFLLSTIENIEVLQDFADGETFLEYLKEHEHPDIVLLDLVMPGMNGIEITEYIKAHYPDIKVLVLTSYVDDEHVISAINKGADGYEMKDVEPQQLIETIRRVMNGEKMIHPKAQDVFETVSQKPHYTNKLSKREIEVLREMVKGKTNKEIAETLFVSEKTIKTHVSHIFSKLQVSDRTQAAIYAMENKLI
;
A
#
# COMPACT_ATOMS: atom_id res chain seq x y z
N MET A 1 -22.34 11.17 -16.54
CA MET A 1 -22.43 11.21 -15.06
C MET A 1 -21.33 10.32 -14.57
N ASN A 2 -20.46 10.83 -13.70
CA ASN A 2 -19.28 10.08 -13.26
C ASN A 2 -19.67 9.14 -12.12
N LYS A 3 -19.36 7.88 -12.26
CA LYS A 3 -19.75 6.81 -11.34
C LYS A 3 -18.67 6.56 -10.31
N VAL A 4 -19.03 6.62 -9.05
CA VAL A 4 -18.14 6.49 -7.91
C VAL A 4 -18.54 5.30 -7.06
N ILE A 5 -17.57 4.52 -6.60
CA ILE A 5 -17.75 3.53 -5.53
C ILE A 5 -16.87 3.93 -4.35
N LEU A 6 -17.38 3.71 -3.13
CA LEU A 6 -16.68 3.95 -1.87
C LEU A 6 -16.33 2.61 -1.23
N VAL A 7 -15.10 2.44 -0.79
CA VAL A 7 -14.66 1.24 -0.07
C VAL A 7 -13.88 1.68 1.18
N ASP A 8 -14.47 1.50 2.36
CA ASP A 8 -13.93 1.97 3.64
C ASP A 8 -14.66 1.22 4.77
N ASP A 9 -13.96 0.66 5.75
CA ASP A 9 -14.60 -0.09 6.84
C ASP A 9 -15.33 0.82 7.85
N HIS A 10 -15.02 2.13 7.88
CA HIS A 10 -15.61 3.10 8.77
C HIS A 10 -16.96 3.61 8.25
N PHE A 11 -18.07 3.14 8.81
CA PHE A 11 -19.42 3.51 8.39
C PHE A 11 -19.66 5.03 8.32
N ILE A 12 -19.21 5.79 9.34
CA ILE A 12 -19.42 7.25 9.38
C ILE A 12 -18.67 7.96 8.25
N VAL A 13 -17.47 7.49 7.90
CA VAL A 13 -16.67 8.04 6.78
C VAL A 13 -17.44 7.82 5.48
N ARG A 14 -17.91 6.59 5.22
CA ARG A 14 -18.69 6.29 4.01
C ARG A 14 -19.95 7.17 3.90
N GLN A 15 -20.71 7.34 5.00
CA GLN A 15 -21.89 8.20 4.99
C GLN A 15 -21.54 9.67 4.74
N GLY A 16 -20.47 10.17 5.33
CA GLY A 16 -19.98 11.54 5.10
C GLY A 16 -19.56 11.76 3.65
N LEU A 17 -18.79 10.84 3.07
CA LEU A 17 -18.39 10.88 1.66
C LEU A 17 -19.60 10.78 0.73
N ARG A 18 -20.54 9.90 1.01
CA ARG A 18 -21.79 9.76 0.25
C ARG A 18 -22.59 11.06 0.23
N PHE A 19 -22.75 11.68 1.39
CA PHE A 19 -23.41 12.99 1.51
C PHE A 19 -22.66 14.07 0.73
N LEU A 20 -21.34 14.18 0.91
CA LEU A 20 -20.51 15.15 0.19
C LEU A 20 -20.66 14.99 -1.33
N LEU A 21 -20.50 13.78 -1.84
CA LEU A 21 -20.58 13.49 -3.27
C LEU A 21 -21.98 13.75 -3.85
N SER A 22 -23.03 13.55 -3.06
CA SER A 22 -24.40 13.85 -3.50
C SER A 22 -24.67 15.35 -3.73
N THR A 23 -23.82 16.22 -3.21
CA THR A 23 -23.91 17.68 -3.43
C THR A 23 -23.24 18.15 -4.71
N ILE A 24 -22.56 17.25 -5.44
CA ILE A 24 -21.77 17.57 -6.62
C ILE A 24 -22.55 17.17 -7.88
N GLU A 25 -22.75 18.13 -8.77
CA GLU A 25 -23.34 17.86 -10.08
C GLU A 25 -22.45 16.87 -10.89
N ASN A 26 -23.11 15.96 -11.60
CA ASN A 26 -22.49 14.95 -12.46
C ASN A 26 -21.66 13.87 -11.74
N ILE A 27 -21.87 13.66 -10.44
CA ILE A 27 -21.35 12.52 -9.69
C ILE A 27 -22.53 11.64 -9.22
N GLU A 28 -22.36 10.34 -9.38
CA GLU A 28 -23.27 9.30 -8.89
C GLU A 28 -22.51 8.29 -8.05
N VAL A 29 -22.88 8.12 -6.79
CA VAL A 29 -22.34 7.05 -5.97
C VAL A 29 -23.17 5.78 -6.22
N LEU A 30 -22.63 4.85 -6.99
CA LEU A 30 -23.27 3.59 -7.33
C LEU A 30 -23.54 2.76 -6.07
N GLN A 31 -22.50 2.57 -5.26
CA GLN A 31 -22.57 1.74 -4.05
C GLN A 31 -21.44 2.11 -3.08
N ASP A 32 -21.54 1.65 -1.83
CA ASP A 32 -20.47 1.68 -0.84
C ASP A 32 -20.28 0.31 -0.19
N PHE A 33 -19.04 -0.03 0.13
CA PHE A 33 -18.64 -1.31 0.70
C PHE A 33 -17.81 -1.12 1.96
N ALA A 34 -17.98 -2.03 2.93
CA ALA A 34 -17.23 -2.03 4.18
C ALA A 34 -15.97 -2.89 4.11
N ASP A 35 -15.81 -3.68 3.06
CA ASP A 35 -14.68 -4.61 2.87
C ASP A 35 -14.37 -4.80 1.38
N GLY A 36 -13.15 -5.25 1.11
CA GLY A 36 -12.64 -5.41 -0.24
C GLY A 36 -13.20 -6.61 -0.98
N GLU A 37 -13.47 -7.69 -0.27
CA GLU A 37 -13.93 -8.93 -0.87
C GLU A 37 -15.31 -8.76 -1.51
N THR A 38 -16.27 -8.19 -0.77
CA THR A 38 -17.62 -7.91 -1.30
C THR A 38 -17.59 -6.88 -2.42
N PHE A 39 -16.69 -5.90 -2.35
CA PHE A 39 -16.50 -4.95 -3.43
C PHE A 39 -15.97 -5.62 -4.71
N LEU A 40 -14.95 -6.48 -4.62
CA LEU A 40 -14.41 -7.16 -5.79
C LEU A 40 -15.39 -8.18 -6.39
N GLU A 41 -16.25 -8.79 -5.58
CA GLU A 41 -17.36 -9.62 -6.07
C GLU A 41 -18.37 -8.78 -6.86
N TYR A 42 -18.73 -7.61 -6.34
CA TYR A 42 -19.63 -6.69 -7.03
C TYR A 42 -19.11 -6.28 -8.41
N LEU A 43 -17.80 -6.00 -8.53
CA LEU A 43 -17.19 -5.61 -9.82
C LEU A 43 -17.31 -6.68 -10.91
N LYS A 44 -17.44 -7.95 -10.56
CA LYS A 44 -17.55 -9.05 -11.54
C LYS A 44 -18.91 -9.10 -12.23
N GLU A 45 -19.97 -8.61 -11.58
CA GLU A 45 -21.35 -8.83 -11.98
C GLU A 45 -22.11 -7.54 -12.31
N HIS A 46 -21.54 -6.39 -11.99
CA HIS A 46 -22.22 -5.10 -12.07
C HIS A 46 -21.46 -4.09 -12.92
N GLU A 47 -22.10 -2.97 -13.17
CA GLU A 47 -21.51 -1.85 -13.88
C GLU A 47 -20.28 -1.30 -13.14
N HIS A 48 -19.22 -1.02 -13.89
CA HIS A 48 -17.97 -0.53 -13.33
C HIS A 48 -18.04 0.97 -13.04
N PRO A 49 -17.43 1.42 -11.93
CA PRO A 49 -17.27 2.84 -11.65
C PRO A 49 -16.17 3.47 -12.54
N ASP A 50 -16.26 4.79 -12.69
CA ASP A 50 -15.14 5.56 -13.27
C ASP A 50 -14.00 5.74 -12.26
N ILE A 51 -14.35 5.84 -10.96
CA ILE A 51 -13.40 5.99 -9.86
C ILE A 51 -13.84 5.25 -8.61
N VAL A 52 -12.88 4.69 -7.89
CA VAL A 52 -13.05 4.11 -6.56
C VAL A 52 -12.31 4.98 -5.54
N LEU A 53 -13.03 5.43 -4.50
CA LEU A 53 -12.43 6.01 -3.30
C LEU A 53 -12.18 4.88 -2.30
N LEU A 54 -10.92 4.61 -2.00
CA LEU A 54 -10.49 3.39 -1.34
C LEU A 54 -9.67 3.67 -0.09
N ASP A 55 -10.12 3.17 1.06
CA ASP A 55 -9.26 3.15 2.25
C ASP A 55 -8.14 2.11 2.12
N LEU A 56 -6.97 2.45 2.65
CA LEU A 56 -5.83 1.53 2.68
C LEU A 56 -5.92 0.49 3.80
N VAL A 57 -6.39 0.92 4.95
CA VAL A 57 -6.33 0.12 6.18
C VAL A 57 -7.72 -0.42 6.50
N MET A 58 -7.98 -1.62 6.04
CA MET A 58 -9.24 -2.35 6.29
C MET A 58 -8.95 -3.77 6.77
N PRO A 59 -9.86 -4.36 7.57
CA PRO A 59 -9.79 -5.78 7.91
C PRO A 59 -9.90 -6.66 6.65
N GLY A 60 -9.20 -7.80 6.65
CA GLY A 60 -9.19 -8.71 5.48
C GLY A 60 -8.26 -8.20 4.39
N MET A 61 -8.76 -8.07 3.18
CA MET A 61 -8.01 -7.55 2.04
C MET A 61 -7.79 -6.05 2.18
N ASN A 62 -6.52 -5.63 2.20
CA ASN A 62 -6.15 -4.22 2.34
C ASN A 62 -6.28 -3.45 1.01
N GLY A 63 -6.32 -2.10 1.10
CA GLY A 63 -6.50 -1.25 -0.07
C GLY A 63 -5.38 -1.31 -1.11
N ILE A 64 -4.16 -1.73 -0.73
CA ILE A 64 -3.03 -1.91 -1.66
C ILE A 64 -3.28 -3.13 -2.54
N GLU A 65 -3.73 -4.25 -1.96
CA GLU A 65 -4.08 -5.48 -2.68
C GLU A 65 -5.26 -5.25 -3.62
N ILE A 66 -6.27 -4.49 -3.17
CA ILE A 66 -7.41 -4.09 -3.99
C ILE A 66 -6.96 -3.22 -5.16
N THR A 67 -6.07 -2.24 -4.92
CA THR A 67 -5.51 -1.38 -5.97
C THR A 67 -4.79 -2.21 -7.03
N GLU A 68 -3.93 -3.14 -6.62
CA GLU A 68 -3.23 -4.05 -7.55
C GLU A 68 -4.21 -4.88 -8.37
N TYR A 69 -5.23 -5.45 -7.73
CA TYR A 69 -6.24 -6.24 -8.40
C TYR A 69 -7.02 -5.41 -9.43
N ILE A 70 -7.49 -4.21 -9.06
CA ILE A 70 -8.21 -3.31 -9.98
C ILE A 70 -7.33 -2.97 -11.18
N LYS A 71 -6.08 -2.58 -10.96
CA LYS A 71 -5.18 -2.17 -12.04
C LYS A 71 -4.78 -3.32 -12.97
N ALA A 72 -4.77 -4.55 -12.46
CA ALA A 72 -4.51 -5.74 -13.27
C ALA A 72 -5.72 -6.17 -14.13
N HIS A 73 -6.96 -6.02 -13.62
CA HIS A 73 -8.15 -6.57 -14.26
C HIS A 73 -9.09 -5.52 -14.86
N TYR A 74 -9.06 -4.30 -14.32
CA TYR A 74 -9.93 -3.17 -14.69
C TYR A 74 -9.11 -1.87 -14.82
N PRO A 75 -8.15 -1.78 -15.76
CA PRO A 75 -7.16 -0.69 -15.81
C PRO A 75 -7.77 0.70 -16.04
N ASP A 76 -8.98 0.78 -16.60
CA ASP A 76 -9.68 2.03 -16.84
C ASP A 76 -10.28 2.65 -15.57
N ILE A 77 -10.56 1.84 -14.54
CA ILE A 77 -11.06 2.31 -13.26
C ILE A 77 -9.96 3.12 -12.56
N LYS A 78 -10.28 4.38 -12.21
CA LYS A 78 -9.38 5.20 -11.41
C LYS A 78 -9.44 4.79 -9.93
N VAL A 79 -8.28 4.80 -9.28
CA VAL A 79 -8.19 4.51 -7.84
C VAL A 79 -7.63 5.71 -7.12
N LEU A 80 -8.47 6.36 -6.31
CA LEU A 80 -8.07 7.40 -5.37
C LEU A 80 -8.05 6.81 -3.96
N VAL A 81 -6.86 6.68 -3.42
CA VAL A 81 -6.66 6.22 -2.05
C VAL A 81 -7.00 7.33 -1.08
N LEU A 82 -7.80 7.03 -0.06
CA LEU A 82 -8.11 7.89 1.08
C LEU A 82 -7.62 7.23 2.36
N THR A 83 -6.78 7.91 3.15
CA THR A 83 -6.25 7.32 4.38
C THR A 83 -6.14 8.32 5.51
N SER A 84 -6.20 7.83 6.75
CA SER A 84 -5.93 8.65 7.94
C SER A 84 -4.45 8.69 8.31
N TYR A 85 -3.62 7.87 7.69
CA TYR A 85 -2.21 7.72 8.04
C TYR A 85 -1.31 7.95 6.83
N VAL A 86 -0.20 8.65 7.07
CA VAL A 86 0.92 8.74 6.11
C VAL A 86 2.09 8.00 6.72
N ASP A 87 2.35 6.81 6.24
CA ASP A 87 3.64 6.16 6.44
C ASP A 87 4.28 5.85 5.09
N ASP A 88 5.60 5.86 5.08
CA ASP A 88 6.40 5.77 3.86
C ASP A 88 6.11 4.50 3.06
N GLU A 89 5.88 3.37 3.73
CA GLU A 89 5.69 2.07 3.08
C GLU A 89 4.33 1.98 2.38
N HIS A 90 3.27 2.44 3.02
CA HIS A 90 1.91 2.42 2.43
C HIS A 90 1.78 3.39 1.26
N VAL A 91 2.33 4.61 1.38
CA VAL A 91 2.34 5.60 0.28
C VAL A 91 3.02 5.03 -0.95
N ILE A 92 4.26 4.55 -0.78
CA ILE A 92 5.07 4.01 -1.88
C ILE A 92 4.39 2.80 -2.50
N SER A 93 3.87 1.90 -1.67
CA SER A 93 3.22 0.68 -2.12
C SER A 93 1.97 0.99 -2.95
N ALA A 94 1.09 1.87 -2.47
CA ALA A 94 -0.12 2.26 -3.19
C ALA A 94 0.18 2.88 -4.55
N ILE A 95 1.16 3.79 -4.62
CA ILE A 95 1.56 4.46 -5.87
C ILE A 95 2.19 3.45 -6.85
N ASN A 96 3.07 2.56 -6.37
CA ASN A 96 3.71 1.52 -7.19
C ASN A 96 2.71 0.48 -7.71
N LYS A 97 1.64 0.20 -6.97
CA LYS A 97 0.54 -0.68 -7.41
C LYS A 97 -0.43 0.01 -8.37
N GLY A 98 -0.19 1.28 -8.68
CA GLY A 98 -0.86 1.99 -9.75
C GLY A 98 -2.01 2.89 -9.30
N ALA A 99 -2.09 3.27 -8.03
CA ALA A 99 -3.05 4.28 -7.59
C ALA A 99 -2.93 5.55 -8.44
N ASP A 100 -4.06 6.11 -8.88
CA ASP A 100 -4.11 7.34 -9.66
C ASP A 100 -4.07 8.58 -8.76
N GLY A 101 -4.46 8.43 -7.50
CA GLY A 101 -4.39 9.48 -6.51
C GLY A 101 -4.20 8.96 -5.09
N TYR A 102 -3.68 9.83 -4.23
CA TYR A 102 -3.50 9.57 -2.80
C TYR A 102 -3.84 10.83 -2.03
N GLU A 103 -4.84 10.76 -1.15
CA GLU A 103 -5.34 11.90 -0.39
C GLU A 103 -5.56 11.52 1.07
N MET A 104 -5.57 12.52 1.94
CA MET A 104 -5.84 12.34 3.37
C MET A 104 -7.34 12.41 3.66
N LYS A 105 -7.83 11.61 4.61
CA LYS A 105 -9.23 11.65 5.05
C LYS A 105 -9.61 12.94 5.79
N ASP A 106 -8.62 13.67 6.32
CA ASP A 106 -8.80 14.95 7.02
C ASP A 106 -8.70 16.18 6.12
N VAL A 107 -8.60 15.98 4.80
CA VAL A 107 -8.56 17.07 3.83
C VAL A 107 -9.88 17.85 3.79
N GLU A 108 -9.80 19.14 3.47
CA GLU A 108 -11.00 19.96 3.29
C GLU A 108 -11.91 19.43 2.17
N PRO A 109 -13.24 19.46 2.35
CA PRO A 109 -14.19 18.89 1.37
C PRO A 109 -14.01 19.43 -0.06
N GLN A 110 -13.73 20.72 -0.23
CA GLN A 110 -13.51 21.31 -1.53
C GLN A 110 -12.23 20.77 -2.21
N GLN A 111 -11.19 20.54 -1.44
CA GLN A 111 -9.95 19.98 -1.97
C GLN A 111 -10.15 18.52 -2.39
N LEU A 112 -10.89 17.72 -1.60
CA LEU A 112 -11.22 16.34 -2.00
C LEU A 112 -12.00 16.31 -3.31
N ILE A 113 -12.99 17.19 -3.48
CA ILE A 113 -13.76 17.31 -4.71
C ILE A 113 -12.86 17.63 -5.90
N GLU A 114 -11.93 18.57 -5.72
CA GLU A 114 -10.98 18.95 -6.77
C GLU A 114 -10.04 17.78 -7.10
N THR A 115 -9.51 17.09 -6.09
CA THR A 115 -8.67 15.90 -6.28
C THR A 115 -9.41 14.82 -7.07
N ILE A 116 -10.67 14.53 -6.74
CA ILE A 116 -11.50 13.57 -7.48
C ILE A 116 -11.63 13.98 -8.95
N ARG A 117 -11.97 15.24 -9.23
CA ARG A 117 -12.12 15.74 -10.61
C ARG A 117 -10.83 15.60 -11.41
N ARG A 118 -9.69 15.96 -10.84
CA ARG A 118 -8.39 15.88 -11.49
C ARG A 118 -7.95 14.45 -11.77
N VAL A 119 -8.18 13.54 -10.80
CA VAL A 119 -7.91 12.10 -10.99
C VAL A 119 -8.77 11.53 -12.12
N MET A 120 -10.05 11.91 -12.19
CA MET A 120 -10.95 11.48 -13.25
C MET A 120 -10.54 12.01 -14.63
N ASN A 121 -9.91 13.20 -14.69
CA ASN A 121 -9.33 13.76 -15.90
C ASN A 121 -7.98 13.11 -16.28
N GLY A 122 -7.51 12.13 -15.51
CA GLY A 122 -6.27 11.39 -15.76
C GLY A 122 -5.01 12.02 -15.17
N GLU A 123 -5.16 13.06 -14.32
CA GLU A 123 -4.03 13.60 -13.58
C GLU A 123 -3.68 12.70 -12.40
N LYS A 124 -2.38 12.51 -12.16
CA LYS A 124 -1.94 11.86 -10.91
C LYS A 124 -1.93 12.89 -9.78
N MET A 125 -2.69 12.62 -8.75
CA MET A 125 -2.84 13.49 -7.60
C MET A 125 -2.30 12.82 -6.34
N ILE A 126 -1.22 13.37 -5.80
CA ILE A 126 -0.61 12.88 -4.57
C ILE A 126 -0.61 14.02 -3.56
N HIS A 127 -1.20 13.80 -2.40
CA HIS A 127 -1.19 14.79 -1.32
C HIS A 127 0.25 15.22 -0.99
N PRO A 128 0.55 16.52 -0.72
CA PRO A 128 1.92 17.00 -0.52
C PRO A 128 2.72 16.20 0.51
N LYS A 129 2.12 15.83 1.65
CA LYS A 129 2.80 14.98 2.65
C LYS A 129 3.21 13.61 2.10
N ALA A 130 2.39 13.01 1.23
CA ALA A 130 2.69 11.74 0.57
C ALA A 130 3.69 11.94 -0.59
N GLN A 131 3.65 13.09 -1.24
CA GLN A 131 4.62 13.45 -2.28
C GLN A 131 6.02 13.63 -1.72
N ASP A 132 6.18 14.31 -0.58
CA ASP A 132 7.47 14.45 0.12
C ASP A 132 8.09 13.09 0.43
N VAL A 133 7.27 12.14 0.90
CA VAL A 133 7.67 10.75 1.14
C VAL A 133 8.10 10.08 -0.17
N PHE A 134 7.27 10.15 -1.20
CA PHE A 134 7.53 9.54 -2.49
C PHE A 134 8.79 10.12 -3.16
N GLU A 135 8.98 11.43 -3.15
CA GLU A 135 10.17 12.09 -3.70
C GLU A 135 11.44 11.75 -2.90
N THR A 136 11.35 11.76 -1.55
CA THR A 136 12.46 11.41 -0.69
C THR A 136 12.93 9.98 -0.93
N VAL A 137 12.00 9.06 -1.22
CA VAL A 137 12.32 7.66 -1.50
C VAL A 137 12.66 7.44 -2.97
N SER A 138 12.03 8.17 -3.91
CA SER A 138 12.34 8.07 -5.35
C SER A 138 13.69 8.70 -5.70
N GLN A 139 14.15 9.70 -4.95
CA GLN A 139 15.48 10.32 -5.12
C GLN A 139 16.60 9.53 -4.41
N LYS A 140 16.25 8.70 -3.42
CA LYS A 140 17.16 7.66 -2.98
C LYS A 140 17.12 6.59 -4.07
N PRO A 141 18.28 6.16 -4.66
CA PRO A 141 18.31 5.11 -5.67
C PRO A 141 17.52 3.94 -5.11
N HIS A 142 16.51 3.50 -5.85
CA HIS A 142 15.58 2.44 -5.50
C HIS A 142 16.03 1.72 -4.22
N TYR A 143 15.40 1.98 -3.10
CA TYR A 143 15.43 0.99 -2.03
C TYR A 143 14.62 -0.21 -2.55
N THR A 144 15.17 -0.82 -3.63
CA THR A 144 15.04 -2.25 -3.77
C THR A 144 15.26 -2.78 -2.37
N ASN A 145 14.55 -3.78 -1.96
CA ASN A 145 14.74 -4.64 -0.79
C ASN A 145 16.21 -4.86 -0.37
N LYS A 146 17.06 -3.83 -0.44
CA LYS A 146 18.49 -3.90 -0.14
C LYS A 146 18.61 -3.97 1.36
N LEU A 147 18.98 -5.14 1.76
CA LEU A 147 19.43 -5.38 3.11
C LEU A 147 20.54 -4.39 3.46
N SER A 148 20.49 -3.80 4.65
CA SER A 148 21.58 -3.01 5.18
C SER A 148 22.84 -3.89 5.30
N LYS A 149 24.01 -3.28 5.41
CA LYS A 149 25.26 -4.04 5.64
C LYS A 149 25.14 -5.02 6.80
N ARG A 150 24.47 -4.59 7.88
CA ARG A 150 24.25 -5.42 9.08
C ARG A 150 23.27 -6.57 8.83
N GLU A 151 22.22 -6.34 8.08
CA GLU A 151 21.28 -7.39 7.67
C GLU A 151 21.93 -8.40 6.72
N ILE A 152 22.81 -7.97 5.82
CA ILE A 152 23.61 -8.88 4.98
C ILE A 152 24.54 -9.74 5.83
N GLU A 153 25.20 -9.17 6.84
CA GLU A 153 26.03 -9.93 7.77
C GLU A 153 25.21 -10.99 8.51
N VAL A 154 24.03 -10.61 9.03
CA VAL A 154 23.11 -11.54 9.68
C VAL A 154 22.63 -12.62 8.72
N LEU A 155 22.24 -12.25 7.49
CA LEU A 155 21.79 -13.20 6.46
C LEU A 155 22.86 -14.21 6.08
N ARG A 156 24.13 -13.79 5.94
CA ARG A 156 25.26 -14.68 5.71
C ARG A 156 25.42 -15.75 6.78
N GLU A 157 25.29 -15.34 8.04
CA GLU A 157 25.38 -16.29 9.16
C GLU A 157 24.15 -17.19 9.24
N MET A 158 22.97 -16.68 8.85
CA MET A 158 21.74 -17.47 8.72
C MET A 158 21.89 -18.59 7.67
N VAL A 159 22.45 -18.30 6.51
CA VAL A 159 22.67 -19.26 5.43
C VAL A 159 23.66 -20.36 5.85
N LYS A 160 24.63 -20.04 6.71
CA LYS A 160 25.54 -21.01 7.32
C LYS A 160 24.85 -21.94 8.35
N GLY A 161 23.54 -21.76 8.59
CA GLY A 161 22.76 -22.59 9.52
C GLY A 161 22.85 -22.19 10.99
N LYS A 162 23.50 -21.05 11.33
CA LYS A 162 23.66 -20.63 12.73
C LYS A 162 22.34 -20.17 13.36
N THR A 163 22.11 -20.53 14.60
CA THR A 163 20.99 -20.02 15.41
C THR A 163 21.14 -18.53 15.72
N ASN A 164 20.06 -17.85 16.13
CA ASN A 164 20.12 -16.43 16.50
C ASN A 164 21.10 -16.17 17.64
N LYS A 165 21.28 -17.11 18.57
CA LYS A 165 22.25 -17.00 19.64
C LYS A 165 23.69 -17.05 19.12
N GLU A 166 24.02 -17.99 18.26
CA GLU A 166 25.34 -18.12 17.63
C GLU A 166 25.67 -16.93 16.73
N ILE A 167 24.68 -16.38 16.02
CA ILE A 167 24.84 -15.15 15.25
C ILE A 167 25.12 -13.96 16.17
N ALA A 168 24.38 -13.86 17.28
CA ALA A 168 24.60 -12.81 18.28
C ALA A 168 26.02 -12.83 18.86
N GLU A 169 26.51 -14.00 19.20
CA GLU A 169 27.90 -14.22 19.64
C GLU A 169 28.91 -13.86 18.56
N THR A 170 28.67 -14.29 17.31
CA THR A 170 29.56 -13.98 16.16
C THR A 170 29.65 -12.49 15.85
N LEU A 171 28.53 -11.79 15.95
CA LEU A 171 28.42 -10.38 15.57
C LEU A 171 28.51 -9.41 16.77
N PHE A 172 28.79 -9.92 17.97
CA PHE A 172 28.95 -9.14 19.22
C PHE A 172 27.76 -8.25 19.57
N VAL A 173 26.54 -8.80 19.44
CA VAL A 173 25.27 -8.12 19.77
C VAL A 173 24.37 -9.02 20.62
N SER A 174 23.24 -8.48 21.11
CA SER A 174 22.27 -9.28 21.84
C SER A 174 21.43 -10.18 20.88
N GLU A 175 20.97 -11.33 21.38
CA GLU A 175 20.05 -12.19 20.62
C GLU A 175 18.76 -11.45 20.25
N LYS A 176 18.29 -10.51 21.10
CA LYS A 176 17.13 -9.65 20.82
C LYS A 176 17.38 -8.78 19.59
N THR A 177 18.58 -8.22 19.45
CA THR A 177 18.99 -7.44 18.28
C THR A 177 18.98 -8.29 17.01
N ILE A 178 19.46 -9.53 17.08
CA ILE A 178 19.42 -10.45 15.94
C ILE A 178 17.97 -10.79 15.56
N LYS A 179 17.08 -11.06 16.52
CA LYS A 179 15.65 -11.29 16.24
C LYS A 179 15.02 -10.12 15.47
N THR A 180 15.35 -8.89 15.84
CA THR A 180 14.88 -7.70 15.12
C THR A 180 15.42 -7.66 13.68
N HIS A 181 16.73 -7.89 13.48
CA HIS A 181 17.31 -7.95 12.12
C HIS A 181 16.69 -9.07 11.28
N VAL A 182 16.45 -10.25 11.84
CA VAL A 182 15.82 -11.38 11.14
C VAL A 182 14.39 -11.01 10.71
N SER A 183 13.62 -10.37 11.57
CA SER A 183 12.27 -9.88 11.21
C SER A 183 12.32 -8.89 10.05
N HIS A 184 13.25 -7.92 10.10
CA HIS A 184 13.43 -6.95 9.00
C HIS A 184 13.90 -7.62 7.71
N ILE A 185 14.79 -8.63 7.79
CA ILE A 185 15.22 -9.41 6.62
C ILE A 185 14.03 -10.10 5.98
N PHE A 186 13.19 -10.78 6.77
CA PHE A 186 12.01 -11.48 6.23
C PHE A 186 11.05 -10.51 5.56
N SER A 187 10.77 -9.36 6.20
CA SER A 187 9.93 -8.31 5.63
C SER A 187 10.52 -7.77 4.31
N LYS A 188 11.82 -7.45 4.28
CA LYS A 188 12.49 -6.89 3.10
C LYS A 188 12.62 -7.87 1.94
N LEU A 189 12.81 -9.15 2.22
CA LEU A 189 12.90 -10.20 1.21
C LEU A 189 11.53 -10.77 0.84
N GLN A 190 10.47 -10.35 1.51
CA GLN A 190 9.10 -10.86 1.37
C GLN A 190 9.02 -12.38 1.51
N VAL A 191 9.68 -12.91 2.52
CA VAL A 191 9.70 -14.34 2.84
C VAL A 191 9.12 -14.60 4.22
N SER A 192 8.49 -15.76 4.42
CA SER A 192 7.79 -16.09 5.65
C SER A 192 8.65 -16.82 6.69
N ASP A 193 9.78 -17.39 6.28
CA ASP A 193 10.62 -18.17 7.17
C ASP A 193 12.11 -18.12 6.80
N ARG A 194 12.93 -18.70 7.71
CA ARG A 194 14.38 -18.73 7.58
C ARG A 194 14.88 -19.50 6.37
N THR A 195 14.19 -20.61 6.04
CA THR A 195 14.59 -21.46 4.91
C THR A 195 14.38 -20.73 3.61
N GLN A 196 13.23 -20.06 3.45
CA GLN A 196 12.94 -19.23 2.29
C GLN A 196 13.94 -18.06 2.16
N ALA A 197 14.30 -17.42 3.28
CA ALA A 197 15.32 -16.36 3.27
C ALA A 197 16.68 -16.86 2.79
N ALA A 198 17.08 -18.06 3.21
CA ALA A 198 18.34 -18.67 2.79
C ALA A 198 18.34 -19.02 1.29
N ILE A 199 17.26 -19.65 0.80
CA ILE A 199 17.09 -19.99 -0.62
C ILE A 199 17.14 -18.72 -1.47
N TYR A 200 16.35 -17.70 -1.10
CA TYR A 200 16.30 -16.41 -1.79
C TYR A 200 17.68 -15.76 -1.89
N ALA A 201 18.45 -15.77 -0.78
CA ALA A 201 19.78 -15.19 -0.74
C ALA A 201 20.76 -15.89 -1.69
N MET A 202 20.66 -17.20 -1.83
CA MET A 202 21.51 -18.00 -2.73
C MET A 202 21.13 -17.79 -4.21
N GLU A 203 19.84 -17.85 -4.53
CA GLU A 203 19.32 -17.68 -5.90
C GLU A 203 19.62 -16.28 -6.46
N ASN A 204 19.51 -15.24 -5.63
CA ASN A 204 19.74 -13.85 -6.01
C ASN A 204 21.18 -13.37 -5.80
N LYS A 205 22.13 -14.26 -5.42
CA LYS A 205 23.54 -13.94 -5.21
C LYS A 205 23.78 -12.75 -4.25
N LEU A 206 23.00 -12.70 -3.18
CA LEU A 206 23.08 -11.62 -2.17
C LEU A 206 24.27 -11.80 -1.21
N ILE A 207 24.83 -13.00 -1.19
CA ILE A 207 25.89 -13.42 -0.25
C ILE A 207 26.95 -14.24 -0.95
#